data_7de202b5c99b1e846fcc00359720716a
#
_entry.id   7de202b5c99b1e846fcc00359720716a
#
_cell.length_a   1.000
_cell.length_b   1.000
_cell.length_c   1.000
_cell.angle_alpha   90.00
_cell.angle_beta   90.00
_cell.angle_gamma   90.00
#
_symmetry.space_group_name_H-M   'P 1'
#
loop_
_entity.id
_entity.type
_entity.pdbx_description
1 polymer ?
#
loop_
_entity_poly.entity_id
_entity_poly.type
_entity_poly.pdbx_seq_one_letter_code
_entity_poly.pdbx_strand_id
1 'polypeptide(L)'
;MSIVEQHLTLDIPYIRLGFFAELTEDTQMPPAKTAALRGGMGEMLLTQNCVSDRKCENCRFNKVCVVMHTFYSSMDRKPPYVTGPESVGYLIECTDRRTHFRKGSRFSFNLILFGDSIAFFNIYLQAFCQLGMYGLGKHKARFRIREVRNTAGLPVVRGNEVEMSRYRTGMVGDYVRHRKQELKSTEGDWTLTFVTPLSMKYRQNYMKQFYGEALVKGAARRGQMLSLIHISEPTRL
;
A
#
# COMPACT_ATOMS: atom_id res chain seq x y z
N MET A 1 12.84 -14.05 31.60
CA MET A 1 12.39 -14.78 30.39
C MET A 1 12.97 -14.07 29.19
N SER A 2 13.96 -14.70 28.57
CA SER A 2 14.66 -14.17 27.39
C SER A 2 13.68 -14.09 26.23
N ILE A 3 13.48 -12.88 25.72
CA ILE A 3 12.83 -12.66 24.43
C ILE A 3 13.82 -13.24 23.42
N VAL A 4 13.45 -14.39 22.85
CA VAL A 4 14.15 -14.96 21.71
C VAL A 4 14.27 -13.85 20.68
N GLU A 5 15.49 -13.43 20.36
CA GLU A 5 15.81 -12.63 19.19
C GLU A 5 15.42 -13.42 17.94
N GLN A 6 14.15 -13.38 17.59
CA GLN A 6 13.73 -13.79 16.27
C GLN A 6 14.35 -12.77 15.33
N HIS A 7 15.42 -13.14 14.65
CA HIS A 7 16.00 -12.38 13.56
C HIS A 7 14.88 -12.13 12.54
N LEU A 8 14.36 -10.92 12.53
CA LEU A 8 13.39 -10.49 11.54
C LEU A 8 14.11 -10.49 10.19
N THR A 9 13.92 -11.53 9.40
CA THR A 9 14.45 -11.55 8.03
C THR A 9 13.68 -10.53 7.22
N LEU A 10 14.37 -9.50 6.76
CA LEU A 10 13.81 -8.44 5.92
C LEU A 10 14.05 -8.73 4.43
N ASP A 11 14.21 -10.02 4.08
CA ASP A 11 14.33 -10.49 2.70
C ASP A 11 12.98 -10.49 2.00
N ILE A 12 12.37 -9.30 1.99
CA ILE A 12 11.05 -9.07 1.42
C ILE A 12 11.23 -8.20 0.18
N PRO A 13 10.92 -8.72 -1.01
CA PRO A 13 10.93 -7.89 -2.21
C PRO A 13 9.84 -6.82 -2.13
N TYR A 14 10.13 -5.63 -2.63
CA TYR A 14 9.16 -4.57 -2.78
C TYR A 14 9.38 -3.79 -4.06
N ILE A 15 8.35 -3.13 -4.51
CA ILE A 15 8.43 -2.12 -5.57
C ILE A 15 7.67 -0.88 -5.14
N ARG A 16 8.21 0.30 -5.42
CA ARG A 16 7.55 1.58 -5.21
C ARG A 16 7.30 2.25 -6.55
N LEU A 17 6.05 2.58 -6.82
CA LEU A 17 5.56 3.12 -8.07
C LEU A 17 4.82 4.44 -7.82
N GLY A 18 5.27 5.50 -8.47
CA GLY A 18 4.63 6.82 -8.44
C GLY A 18 3.57 6.92 -9.54
N PHE A 19 2.32 7.08 -9.15
CA PHE A 19 1.18 7.32 -10.05
C PHE A 19 0.99 8.81 -10.25
N PHE A 20 0.97 9.26 -11.50
CA PHE A 20 0.72 10.65 -11.89
C PHE A 20 -0.63 10.74 -12.58
N ALA A 21 -1.55 11.42 -11.92
CA ALA A 21 -2.93 11.56 -12.35
C ALA A 21 -3.26 13.00 -12.71
N GLU A 22 -4.16 13.18 -13.69
CA GLU A 22 -4.64 14.47 -14.17
C GLU A 22 -6.17 14.53 -14.05
N LEU A 23 -6.68 15.59 -13.43
CA LEU A 23 -8.11 15.82 -13.25
C LEU A 23 -8.79 16.15 -14.58
N THR A 24 -9.96 15.53 -14.82
CA THR A 24 -10.73 15.73 -16.07
C THR A 24 -11.75 16.85 -15.97
N GLU A 25 -12.01 17.38 -14.77
CA GLU A 25 -12.98 18.41 -14.46
C GLU A 25 -12.55 19.22 -13.22
N ASP A 26 -13.17 20.39 -13.03
CA ASP A 26 -13.02 21.16 -11.80
C ASP A 26 -13.69 20.38 -10.65
N THR A 27 -12.98 20.20 -9.55
CA THR A 27 -13.47 19.30 -8.50
C THR A 27 -12.85 19.59 -7.13
N GLN A 28 -13.39 18.91 -6.11
CA GLN A 28 -12.86 18.89 -4.76
C GLN A 28 -12.46 17.48 -4.34
N MET A 29 -11.35 17.39 -3.62
CA MET A 29 -10.87 16.15 -3.01
C MET A 29 -10.67 16.34 -1.51
N PRO A 30 -10.72 15.25 -0.72
CA PRO A 30 -10.36 15.33 0.70
C PRO A 30 -8.89 15.72 0.87
N PRO A 31 -8.51 16.46 1.93
CA PRO A 31 -7.12 16.80 2.20
C PRO A 31 -6.23 15.57 2.46
N ALA A 32 -6.79 14.51 3.08
CA ALA A 32 -6.14 13.21 3.28
C ALA A 32 -6.66 12.21 2.25
N LYS A 33 -6.00 12.12 1.09
CA LYS A 33 -6.46 11.31 -0.04
C LYS A 33 -6.19 9.82 0.12
N THR A 34 -5.24 9.42 0.97
CA THR A 34 -4.82 8.01 1.12
C THR A 34 -5.98 7.08 1.47
N ALA A 35 -6.85 7.48 2.42
CA ALA A 35 -8.01 6.67 2.80
C ALA A 35 -9.02 6.54 1.66
N ALA A 36 -9.27 7.62 0.92
CA ALA A 36 -10.17 7.62 -0.22
C ALA A 36 -9.61 6.78 -1.39
N LEU A 37 -8.31 6.89 -1.67
CA LEU A 37 -7.61 6.07 -2.68
C LEU A 37 -7.69 4.58 -2.32
N ARG A 38 -7.41 4.24 -1.04
CA ARG A 38 -7.48 2.85 -0.57
C ARG A 38 -8.90 2.28 -0.68
N GLY A 39 -9.89 3.01 -0.18
CA GLY A 39 -11.29 2.58 -0.23
C GLY A 39 -11.81 2.47 -1.66
N GLY A 40 -11.51 3.46 -2.51
CA GLY A 40 -11.89 3.46 -3.92
C GLY A 40 -11.21 2.33 -4.70
N MET A 41 -9.93 2.08 -4.47
CA MET A 41 -9.22 0.94 -5.06
C MET A 41 -9.88 -0.39 -4.67
N GLY A 42 -10.18 -0.59 -3.38
CA GLY A 42 -10.85 -1.81 -2.90
C GLY A 42 -12.22 -2.01 -3.53
N GLU A 43 -13.02 -0.95 -3.68
CA GLU A 43 -14.31 -1.01 -4.35
C GLU A 43 -14.16 -1.39 -5.83
N MET A 44 -13.18 -0.83 -6.54
CA MET A 44 -12.91 -1.18 -7.94
C MET A 44 -12.42 -2.62 -8.08
N LEU A 45 -11.56 -3.09 -7.19
CA LEU A 45 -11.12 -4.48 -7.16
C LEU A 45 -12.31 -5.44 -7.00
N LEU A 46 -13.22 -5.16 -6.08
CA LEU A 46 -14.43 -5.95 -5.88
C LEU A 46 -15.35 -5.88 -7.10
N THR A 47 -15.57 -4.70 -7.65
CA THR A 47 -16.46 -4.51 -8.81
C THR A 47 -15.98 -5.29 -10.04
N GLN A 48 -14.66 -5.33 -10.26
CA GLN A 48 -14.08 -5.97 -11.44
C GLN A 48 -13.88 -7.48 -11.30
N ASN A 49 -13.64 -7.97 -10.07
CA ASN A 49 -13.11 -9.32 -9.87
C ASN A 49 -13.99 -10.20 -8.98
N CYS A 50 -14.98 -9.64 -8.27
CA CYS A 50 -15.84 -10.44 -7.41
C CYS A 50 -16.90 -11.18 -8.26
N VAL A 51 -16.88 -12.51 -8.20
CA VAL A 51 -17.84 -13.40 -8.86
C VAL A 51 -18.93 -13.90 -7.90
N SER A 52 -19.01 -13.36 -6.70
CA SER A 52 -19.96 -13.74 -5.65
C SER A 52 -20.67 -12.51 -5.08
N ASP A 53 -21.07 -12.56 -3.82
CA ASP A 53 -21.90 -11.58 -3.11
C ASP A 53 -21.09 -10.50 -2.35
N ARG A 54 -19.78 -10.39 -2.58
CA ARG A 54 -18.83 -9.49 -1.89
C ARG A 54 -18.65 -9.76 -0.38
N LYS A 55 -19.16 -10.88 0.14
CA LYS A 55 -18.97 -11.31 1.52
C LYS A 55 -17.73 -12.19 1.63
N CYS A 56 -16.56 -11.55 1.60
CA CYS A 56 -15.27 -12.23 1.47
C CYS A 56 -14.96 -13.20 2.63
N GLU A 57 -15.48 -12.95 3.85
CA GLU A 57 -15.18 -13.76 5.03
C GLU A 57 -15.63 -15.22 4.89
N ASN A 58 -16.79 -15.45 4.25
CA ASN A 58 -17.39 -16.77 4.06
C ASN A 58 -17.40 -17.22 2.59
N CYS A 59 -16.61 -16.58 1.74
CA CYS A 59 -16.58 -16.86 0.32
C CYS A 59 -15.86 -18.19 0.03
N ARG A 60 -16.51 -19.10 -0.67
CA ARG A 60 -15.92 -20.39 -1.10
C ARG A 60 -14.72 -20.24 -2.05
N PHE A 61 -14.59 -19.08 -2.70
CA PHE A 61 -13.48 -18.77 -3.61
C PHE A 61 -12.34 -18.02 -2.95
N ASN A 62 -12.34 -17.81 -1.62
CA ASN A 62 -11.38 -16.96 -0.93
C ASN A 62 -9.91 -17.32 -1.20
N LYS A 63 -9.58 -18.61 -1.34
CA LYS A 63 -8.21 -19.10 -1.58
C LYS A 63 -7.66 -18.75 -2.96
N VAL A 64 -8.52 -18.60 -3.97
CA VAL A 64 -8.13 -18.32 -5.36
C VAL A 64 -8.56 -16.94 -5.83
N CYS A 65 -9.21 -16.17 -4.95
CA CYS A 65 -9.76 -14.87 -5.28
C CYS A 65 -8.66 -13.81 -5.35
N VAL A 66 -8.54 -13.14 -6.50
CA VAL A 66 -7.56 -12.06 -6.70
C VAL A 66 -7.75 -10.90 -5.72
N VAL A 67 -8.99 -10.62 -5.28
CA VAL A 67 -9.26 -9.58 -4.28
C VAL A 67 -8.67 -9.96 -2.91
N MET A 68 -8.72 -11.26 -2.55
CA MET A 68 -8.10 -11.74 -1.31
C MET A 68 -6.57 -11.62 -1.36
N HIS A 69 -5.96 -11.87 -2.52
CA HIS A 69 -4.50 -11.75 -2.68
C HIS A 69 -4.04 -10.29 -2.80
N THR A 70 -4.86 -9.39 -3.36
CA THR A 70 -4.49 -7.99 -3.57
C THR A 70 -4.90 -7.09 -2.40
N PHE A 71 -6.18 -7.13 -2.00
CA PHE A 71 -6.70 -6.19 -1.02
C PHE A 71 -6.58 -6.69 0.42
N TYR A 72 -6.76 -7.99 0.66
CA TYR A 72 -6.81 -8.58 2.01
C TYR A 72 -5.57 -9.38 2.40
N SER A 73 -4.60 -9.58 1.56
CA SER A 73 -3.35 -10.32 1.85
C SER A 73 -3.61 -11.57 2.72
N SER A 74 -4.08 -12.65 2.11
CA SER A 74 -4.34 -13.89 2.84
C SER A 74 -3.03 -14.45 3.42
N MET A 75 -3.05 -14.91 4.66
CA MET A 75 -1.93 -15.55 5.33
C MET A 75 -2.29 -16.99 5.62
N ASP A 76 -1.45 -17.95 5.22
CA ASP A 76 -1.66 -19.37 5.53
C ASP A 76 -1.55 -19.65 7.03
N ARG A 77 -0.68 -18.92 7.72
CA ARG A 77 -0.49 -18.98 9.17
C ARG A 77 -0.68 -17.60 9.78
N LYS A 78 -1.86 -17.36 10.35
CA LYS A 78 -2.13 -16.12 11.07
C LYS A 78 -1.50 -16.14 12.45
N PRO A 79 -0.67 -15.15 12.83
CA PRO A 79 -0.25 -14.97 14.20
C PRO A 79 -1.46 -14.79 15.14
N PRO A 80 -1.39 -15.22 16.42
CA PRO A 80 -2.50 -15.12 17.37
C PRO A 80 -3.06 -13.72 17.58
N TYR A 81 -2.25 -12.69 17.29
CA TYR A 81 -2.63 -11.29 17.44
C TYR A 81 -3.32 -10.72 16.19
N VAL A 82 -3.47 -11.51 15.12
CA VAL A 82 -4.17 -11.11 13.88
C VAL A 82 -5.57 -11.70 13.90
N THR A 83 -6.56 -10.88 14.23
CA THR A 83 -7.95 -11.32 14.42
C THR A 83 -8.85 -11.11 13.19
N GLY A 84 -8.36 -10.43 12.16
CA GLY A 84 -9.16 -10.10 10.99
C GLY A 84 -8.36 -10.14 9.67
N PRO A 85 -8.98 -9.78 8.54
CA PRO A 85 -8.28 -9.59 7.28
C PRO A 85 -7.35 -8.38 7.38
N GLU A 86 -6.08 -8.58 7.06
CA GLU A 86 -5.05 -7.54 7.13
C GLU A 86 -4.55 -7.20 5.72
N SER A 87 -4.53 -5.94 5.37
CA SER A 87 -3.99 -5.47 4.10
C SER A 87 -2.51 -5.15 4.24
N VAL A 88 -1.66 -6.18 4.17
CA VAL A 88 -0.20 -6.04 4.40
C VAL A 88 0.59 -5.94 3.11
N GLY A 89 0.09 -6.53 2.02
CA GLY A 89 0.82 -6.63 0.74
C GLY A 89 1.03 -5.31 0.01
N TYR A 90 0.38 -4.22 0.43
CA TYR A 90 0.54 -2.92 -0.20
C TYR A 90 0.50 -1.74 0.78
N LEU A 91 1.03 -0.60 0.31
CA LEU A 91 0.89 0.71 0.94
C LEU A 91 0.52 1.75 -0.13
N ILE A 92 -0.32 2.71 0.26
CA ILE A 92 -0.62 3.90 -0.55
C ILE A 92 -0.14 5.12 0.21
N GLU A 93 0.66 5.96 -0.44
CA GLU A 93 1.15 7.24 0.10
C GLU A 93 0.67 8.38 -0.77
N CYS A 94 0.09 9.41 -0.17
CA CYS A 94 -0.27 10.64 -0.86
C CYS A 94 -0.05 11.83 0.08
N THR A 95 0.91 12.67 -0.26
CA THR A 95 1.26 13.86 0.54
C THR A 95 0.58 15.13 0.03
N ASP A 96 -0.11 15.06 -1.11
CA ASP A 96 -0.87 16.19 -1.65
C ASP A 96 -2.08 16.53 -0.77
N ARG A 97 -2.05 17.71 -0.16
CA ARG A 97 -3.07 18.23 0.76
C ARG A 97 -4.07 19.18 0.12
N ARG A 98 -3.88 19.52 -1.16
CA ARG A 98 -4.80 20.41 -1.88
C ARG A 98 -6.21 19.83 -1.91
N THR A 99 -7.20 20.68 -1.78
CA THR A 99 -8.61 20.28 -1.76
C THR A 99 -9.36 20.72 -3.03
N HIS A 100 -8.93 21.80 -3.67
CA HIS A 100 -9.57 22.34 -4.88
C HIS A 100 -8.65 22.12 -6.07
N PHE A 101 -9.20 21.59 -7.14
CA PHE A 101 -8.49 21.29 -8.37
C PHE A 101 -9.26 21.81 -9.57
N ARG A 102 -8.56 22.44 -10.50
CA ARG A 102 -9.09 22.76 -11.81
C ARG A 102 -8.88 21.60 -12.76
N LYS A 103 -9.69 21.52 -13.80
CA LYS A 103 -9.48 20.62 -14.93
C LYS A 103 -8.03 20.74 -15.43
N GLY A 104 -7.38 19.60 -15.73
CA GLY A 104 -5.99 19.54 -16.14
C GLY A 104 -4.98 19.64 -15.00
N SER A 105 -5.39 19.96 -13.76
CA SER A 105 -4.49 19.90 -12.60
C SER A 105 -4.00 18.48 -12.36
N ARG A 106 -2.79 18.37 -11.85
CA ARG A 106 -2.15 17.07 -11.56
C ARG A 106 -2.03 16.86 -10.07
N PHE A 107 -2.18 15.59 -9.65
CA PHE A 107 -1.79 15.10 -8.34
C PHE A 107 -1.06 13.77 -8.50
N SER A 108 -0.32 13.38 -7.47
CA SER A 108 0.41 12.11 -7.48
C SER A 108 0.24 11.37 -6.17
N PHE A 109 0.39 10.06 -6.24
CA PHE A 109 0.44 9.18 -5.08
C PHE A 109 1.39 8.02 -5.38
N ASN A 110 1.88 7.36 -4.34
CA ASN A 110 2.70 6.17 -4.49
C ASN A 110 1.90 4.93 -4.10
N LEU A 111 2.11 3.86 -4.86
CA LEU A 111 1.74 2.50 -4.52
C LEU A 111 3.03 1.73 -4.24
N ILE A 112 3.15 1.15 -3.05
CA ILE A 112 4.23 0.24 -2.69
C ILE A 112 3.62 -1.15 -2.57
N LEU A 113 4.18 -2.11 -3.29
CA LEU A 113 3.79 -3.51 -3.27
C LEU A 113 4.89 -4.35 -2.64
N PHE A 114 4.51 -5.35 -1.84
CA PHE A 114 5.43 -6.24 -1.12
C PHE A 114 5.15 -7.69 -1.49
N GLY A 115 6.24 -8.48 -1.58
CA GLY A 115 6.15 -9.92 -1.81
C GLY A 115 5.31 -10.28 -3.03
N ASP A 116 4.42 -11.23 -2.88
CA ASP A 116 3.56 -11.75 -3.96
C ASP A 116 2.62 -10.69 -4.57
N SER A 117 2.31 -9.63 -3.81
CA SER A 117 1.49 -8.53 -4.34
C SER A 117 2.12 -7.82 -5.54
N ILE A 118 3.43 -7.93 -5.72
CA ILE A 118 4.17 -7.37 -6.86
C ILE A 118 3.67 -7.94 -8.19
N ALA A 119 3.34 -9.23 -8.22
CA ALA A 119 2.84 -9.90 -9.43
C ALA A 119 1.48 -9.37 -9.90
N PHE A 120 0.72 -8.74 -9.01
CA PHE A 120 -0.63 -8.23 -9.29
C PHE A 120 -0.66 -6.75 -9.69
N PHE A 121 0.47 -6.16 -10.09
CA PHE A 121 0.54 -4.73 -10.45
C PHE A 121 -0.53 -4.32 -11.48
N ASN A 122 -0.75 -5.14 -12.51
CA ASN A 122 -1.76 -4.88 -13.54
C ASN A 122 -3.17 -4.75 -12.96
N ILE A 123 -3.51 -5.52 -11.94
CA ILE A 123 -4.81 -5.51 -11.27
C ILE A 123 -4.98 -4.20 -10.47
N TYR A 124 -3.93 -3.77 -9.77
CA TYR A 124 -3.94 -2.47 -9.07
C TYR A 124 -4.00 -1.30 -10.05
N LEU A 125 -3.26 -1.37 -11.17
CA LEU A 125 -3.30 -0.34 -12.21
C LEU A 125 -4.71 -0.20 -12.79
N GLN A 126 -5.34 -1.31 -13.15
CA GLN A 126 -6.73 -1.33 -13.65
C GLN A 126 -7.69 -0.74 -12.61
N ALA A 127 -7.57 -1.11 -11.34
CA ALA A 127 -8.42 -0.58 -10.28
C ALA A 127 -8.29 0.94 -10.14
N PHE A 128 -7.08 1.50 -10.22
CA PHE A 128 -6.87 2.95 -10.18
C PHE A 128 -7.35 3.66 -11.45
N CYS A 129 -7.21 3.06 -12.63
CA CYS A 129 -7.77 3.59 -13.87
C CYS A 129 -9.31 3.67 -13.79
N GLN A 130 -9.96 2.60 -13.31
CA GLN A 130 -11.41 2.57 -13.10
C GLN A 130 -11.86 3.57 -12.02
N LEU A 131 -11.11 3.65 -10.92
CA LEU A 131 -11.38 4.66 -9.89
C LEU A 131 -11.34 6.08 -10.47
N GLY A 132 -10.39 6.34 -11.37
CA GLY A 132 -10.31 7.62 -12.08
C GLY A 132 -11.54 7.93 -12.92
N MET A 133 -12.12 6.95 -13.58
CA MET A 133 -13.37 7.10 -14.34
C MET A 133 -14.59 7.22 -13.43
N TYR A 134 -14.65 6.44 -12.36
CA TYR A 134 -15.75 6.44 -11.41
C TYR A 134 -15.76 7.68 -10.53
N GLY A 135 -14.57 8.19 -10.18
CA GLY A 135 -14.35 9.36 -9.36
C GLY A 135 -14.03 9.08 -7.90
N LEU A 136 -13.08 9.84 -7.36
CA LEU A 136 -12.55 9.72 -6.01
C LEU A 136 -13.35 10.52 -4.99
N GLY A 137 -13.67 9.91 -3.87
CA GLY A 137 -14.25 10.56 -2.69
C GLY A 137 -15.70 11.03 -2.89
N LYS A 138 -16.17 11.88 -1.97
CA LYS A 138 -17.56 12.35 -1.90
C LYS A 138 -17.99 13.10 -3.18
N HIS A 139 -17.08 13.88 -3.74
CA HIS A 139 -17.38 14.72 -4.91
C HIS A 139 -17.09 14.01 -6.24
N LYS A 140 -16.80 12.71 -6.20
CA LYS A 140 -16.55 11.89 -7.40
C LYS A 140 -15.53 12.52 -8.34
N ALA A 141 -14.42 13.00 -7.79
CA ALA A 141 -13.35 13.66 -8.52
C ALA A 141 -12.77 12.73 -9.58
N ARG A 142 -13.04 13.01 -10.87
CA ARG A 142 -12.61 12.18 -12.00
C ARG A 142 -11.20 12.54 -12.42
N PHE A 143 -10.39 11.52 -12.71
CA PHE A 143 -9.03 11.70 -13.15
C PHE A 143 -8.61 10.61 -14.15
N ARG A 144 -7.48 10.83 -14.83
CA ARG A 144 -6.82 9.83 -15.68
C ARG A 144 -5.41 9.62 -15.18
N ILE A 145 -4.99 8.37 -15.05
CA ILE A 145 -3.59 8.03 -14.85
C ILE A 145 -2.86 8.33 -16.17
N ARG A 146 -1.91 9.27 -16.14
CA ARG A 146 -1.11 9.65 -17.29
C ARG A 146 0.16 8.85 -17.39
N GLU A 147 0.74 8.54 -16.23
CA GLU A 147 2.03 7.90 -16.15
C GLU A 147 2.18 7.18 -14.80
N VAL A 148 2.93 6.07 -14.82
CA VAL A 148 3.43 5.41 -13.61
C VAL A 148 4.94 5.32 -13.73
N ARG A 149 5.68 5.78 -12.70
CA ARG A 149 7.14 5.81 -12.68
C ARG A 149 7.71 4.93 -11.56
N ASN A 150 8.88 4.38 -11.80
CA ASN A 150 9.67 3.72 -10.76
C ASN A 150 10.40 4.75 -9.85
N THR A 151 11.17 4.26 -8.88
CA THR A 151 11.94 5.11 -7.95
C THR A 151 13.05 5.92 -8.61
N ALA A 152 13.54 5.50 -9.80
CA ALA A 152 14.50 6.27 -10.59
C ALA A 152 13.83 7.35 -11.48
N GLY A 153 12.52 7.54 -11.35
CA GLY A 153 11.76 8.51 -12.16
C GLY A 153 11.47 8.05 -13.59
N LEU A 154 11.85 6.82 -13.95
CA LEU A 154 11.64 6.29 -15.30
C LEU A 154 10.20 5.77 -15.45
N PRO A 155 9.52 6.06 -16.58
CA PRO A 155 8.15 5.61 -16.78
C PRO A 155 8.10 4.08 -16.98
N VAL A 156 7.32 3.41 -16.14
CA VAL A 156 6.91 2.01 -16.28
C VAL A 156 5.66 1.91 -17.14
N VAL A 157 4.76 2.89 -16.99
CA VAL A 157 3.56 3.03 -17.82
C VAL A 157 3.45 4.47 -18.30
N ARG A 158 3.21 4.66 -19.59
CA ARG A 158 2.95 5.98 -20.20
C ARG A 158 1.88 5.83 -21.28
N GLY A 159 0.72 6.43 -21.06
CA GLY A 159 -0.44 6.22 -21.93
C GLY A 159 -0.83 4.73 -21.99
N ASN A 160 -0.73 4.12 -23.16
CA ASN A 160 -1.04 2.70 -23.37
C ASN A 160 0.23 1.81 -23.43
N GLU A 161 1.40 2.40 -23.25
CA GLU A 161 2.67 1.68 -23.32
C GLU A 161 3.10 1.23 -21.92
N VAL A 162 3.57 -0.02 -21.82
CA VAL A 162 4.09 -0.62 -20.59
C VAL A 162 5.51 -1.10 -20.84
N GLU A 163 6.47 -0.55 -20.11
CA GLU A 163 7.89 -0.89 -20.20
C GLU A 163 8.31 -1.74 -18.99
N MET A 164 8.14 -3.05 -19.10
CA MET A 164 8.40 -4.00 -18.02
C MET A 164 9.87 -4.08 -17.60
N SER A 165 10.83 -3.74 -18.47
CA SER A 165 12.25 -3.68 -18.10
C SER A 165 12.54 -2.67 -17.00
N ARG A 166 11.65 -1.69 -16.79
CA ARG A 166 11.72 -0.66 -15.75
C ARG A 166 10.98 -1.03 -14.48
N TYR A 167 10.26 -2.16 -14.48
CA TYR A 167 9.56 -2.74 -13.32
C TYR A 167 10.54 -3.52 -12.47
N ARG A 168 11.35 -2.80 -11.66
CA ARG A 168 12.45 -3.37 -10.88
C ARG A 168 12.11 -3.37 -9.40
N THR A 169 12.30 -4.52 -8.78
CA THR A 169 12.11 -4.71 -7.33
C THR A 169 13.39 -4.35 -6.56
N GLY A 170 13.21 -3.88 -5.34
CA GLY A 170 14.25 -3.79 -4.31
C GLY A 170 13.96 -4.73 -3.16
N MET A 171 14.87 -4.82 -2.20
CA MET A 171 14.68 -5.58 -0.96
C MET A 171 14.47 -4.63 0.21
N VAL A 172 13.50 -4.93 1.08
CA VAL A 172 13.23 -4.12 2.29
C VAL A 172 14.46 -4.04 3.17
N GLY A 173 15.22 -5.14 3.31
CA GLY A 173 16.46 -5.18 4.08
C GLY A 173 17.52 -4.19 3.56
N ASP A 174 17.66 -4.07 2.23
CA ASP A 174 18.59 -3.10 1.63
C ASP A 174 18.16 -1.67 1.92
N TYR A 175 16.87 -1.38 1.77
CA TYR A 175 16.30 -0.08 2.11
C TYR A 175 16.57 0.29 3.58
N VAL A 176 16.33 -0.63 4.50
CA VAL A 176 16.58 -0.41 5.94
C VAL A 176 18.06 -0.19 6.23
N ARG A 177 18.97 -0.98 5.61
CA ARG A 177 20.42 -0.79 5.78
C ARG A 177 20.86 0.60 5.31
N HIS A 178 20.42 1.01 4.13
CA HIS A 178 20.72 2.34 3.60
C HIS A 178 20.22 3.46 4.51
N ARG A 179 18.96 3.40 4.93
CA ARG A 179 18.39 4.40 5.86
C ARG A 179 19.12 4.42 7.20
N LYS A 180 19.52 3.27 7.73
CA LYS A 180 20.30 3.20 8.97
C LYS A 180 21.67 3.87 8.84
N GLN A 181 22.32 3.76 7.67
CA GLN A 181 23.59 4.45 7.39
C GLN A 181 23.40 5.97 7.32
N GLU A 182 22.39 6.44 6.59
CA GLU A 182 22.05 7.86 6.53
C GLU A 182 21.77 8.44 7.93
N LEU A 183 21.01 7.71 8.76
CA LEU A 183 20.67 8.13 10.12
C LEU A 183 21.89 8.18 11.04
N LYS A 184 22.85 7.26 10.91
CA LYS A 184 24.06 7.26 11.73
C LYS A 184 25.00 8.45 11.46
N SER A 185 24.92 9.05 10.29
CA SER A 185 25.72 10.21 9.90
C SER A 185 25.20 11.53 10.49
N THR A 186 24.04 11.51 11.14
CA THR A 186 23.40 12.70 11.71
C THR A 186 23.52 12.65 13.22
N GLU A 187 24.28 13.59 13.80
CA GLU A 187 24.38 13.79 15.23
C GLU A 187 23.26 14.72 15.71
N GLY A 188 22.70 14.46 16.91
CA GLY A 188 21.72 15.31 17.57
C GLY A 188 20.34 14.66 17.76
N ASP A 189 19.36 15.49 18.12
CA ASP A 189 17.97 15.06 18.36
C ASP A 189 17.24 14.75 17.07
N TRP A 190 16.40 13.71 17.13
CA TRP A 190 15.60 13.25 16.00
C TRP A 190 14.17 13.79 16.07
N THR A 191 13.72 14.36 14.96
CA THR A 191 12.31 14.76 14.80
C THR A 191 11.57 13.78 13.91
N LEU A 192 10.49 13.18 14.44
CA LEU A 192 9.58 12.34 13.66
C LEU A 192 8.39 13.17 13.21
N THR A 193 8.25 13.36 11.90
CA THR A 193 7.14 14.10 11.31
C THR A 193 6.15 13.15 10.64
N PHE A 194 4.88 13.18 11.10
CA PHE A 194 3.80 12.46 10.44
C PHE A 194 3.21 13.32 9.32
N VAL A 195 3.47 12.94 8.08
CA VAL A 195 2.96 13.66 6.89
C VAL A 195 1.52 13.30 6.55
N THR A 196 0.99 12.25 7.16
CA THR A 196 -0.42 11.85 7.10
C THR A 196 -0.95 11.62 8.52
N PRO A 197 -2.27 11.71 8.75
CA PRO A 197 -2.85 11.40 10.06
C PRO A 197 -2.49 9.99 10.51
N LEU A 198 -1.94 9.86 11.71
CA LEU A 198 -1.66 8.58 12.35
C LEU A 198 -2.91 8.10 13.09
N SER A 199 -3.41 6.91 12.75
CA SER A 199 -4.47 6.23 13.48
C SER A 199 -3.98 4.85 13.89
N MET A 200 -3.76 4.65 15.19
CA MET A 200 -3.27 3.39 15.75
C MET A 200 -4.10 2.97 16.96
N LYS A 201 -4.27 1.66 17.12
CA LYS A 201 -4.76 1.08 18.37
C LYS A 201 -3.59 0.67 19.25
N TYR A 202 -3.66 1.04 20.50
CA TYR A 202 -2.74 0.60 21.54
C TYR A 202 -3.56 0.16 22.76
N ARG A 203 -3.28 -1.04 23.29
CA ARG A 203 -4.08 -1.65 24.38
C ARG A 203 -5.59 -1.64 24.08
N GLN A 204 -5.95 -2.08 22.85
CA GLN A 204 -7.31 -2.19 22.31
C GLN A 204 -8.05 -0.86 22.04
N ASN A 205 -7.51 0.28 22.43
CA ASN A 205 -8.12 1.59 22.22
C ASN A 205 -7.39 2.40 21.14
N TYR A 206 -8.12 3.26 20.42
CA TYR A 206 -7.47 4.25 19.55
C TYR A 206 -6.67 5.25 20.39
N MET A 207 -5.42 5.50 19.98
CA MET A 207 -4.56 6.44 20.68
C MET A 207 -5.11 7.86 20.56
N LYS A 208 -5.23 8.53 21.72
CA LYS A 208 -5.60 9.95 21.79
C LYS A 208 -4.36 10.85 21.89
N GLN A 209 -3.24 10.30 22.27
CA GLN A 209 -1.94 10.95 22.35
C GLN A 209 -0.86 10.02 21.79
N PHE A 210 0.30 10.58 21.46
CA PHE A 210 1.40 9.81 20.90
C PHE A 210 2.12 9.00 21.99
N TYR A 211 2.36 7.71 21.68
CA TYR A 211 3.17 6.79 22.48
C TYR A 211 4.24 6.18 21.58
N GLY A 212 5.52 6.51 21.81
CA GLY A 212 6.65 5.98 21.03
C GLY A 212 6.72 4.45 21.04
N GLU A 213 6.44 3.82 22.20
CA GLU A 213 6.37 2.37 22.33
C GLU A 213 5.34 1.73 21.39
N ALA A 214 4.17 2.36 21.28
CA ALA A 214 3.11 1.85 20.38
C ALA A 214 3.55 1.89 18.91
N LEU A 215 4.27 2.96 18.52
CA LEU A 215 4.80 3.07 17.16
C LEU A 215 5.82 1.98 16.87
N VAL A 216 6.79 1.77 17.77
CA VAL A 216 7.83 0.73 17.59
C VAL A 216 7.20 -0.66 17.53
N LYS A 217 6.31 -0.98 18.47
CA LYS A 217 5.58 -2.26 18.46
C LYS A 217 4.72 -2.45 17.20
N GLY A 218 4.06 -1.39 16.74
CA GLY A 218 3.27 -1.41 15.51
C GLY A 218 4.13 -1.65 14.26
N ALA A 219 5.29 -1.00 14.18
CA ALA A 219 6.24 -1.20 13.09
C ALA A 219 6.84 -2.62 13.08
N ALA A 220 7.25 -3.13 14.25
CA ALA A 220 7.76 -4.50 14.40
C ALA A 220 6.70 -5.54 13.98
N ARG A 221 5.46 -5.39 14.47
CA ARG A 221 4.33 -6.24 14.07
C ARG A 221 4.12 -6.21 12.55
N ARG A 222 4.16 -5.02 11.94
CA ARG A 222 4.01 -4.90 10.48
C ARG A 222 5.13 -5.64 9.74
N GLY A 223 6.38 -5.52 10.19
CA GLY A 223 7.51 -6.25 9.63
C GLY A 223 7.33 -7.77 9.71
N GLN A 224 6.90 -8.30 10.87
CA GLN A 224 6.58 -9.72 11.03
C GLN A 224 5.47 -10.18 10.08
N MET A 225 4.40 -9.39 9.95
CA MET A 225 3.31 -9.74 9.04
C MET A 225 3.76 -9.76 7.57
N LEU A 226 4.61 -8.82 7.17
CA LEU A 226 5.20 -8.80 5.82
C LEU A 226 6.07 -10.03 5.56
N SER A 227 6.85 -10.49 6.54
CA SER A 227 7.66 -11.71 6.39
C SER A 227 6.81 -12.97 6.27
N LEU A 228 5.65 -13.02 6.95
CA LEU A 228 4.75 -14.18 6.93
C LEU A 228 3.96 -14.34 5.63
N ILE A 229 3.58 -13.25 4.96
CA ILE A 229 2.90 -13.33 3.65
C ILE A 229 3.87 -13.70 2.53
N HIS A 230 5.17 -13.66 2.78
CA HIS A 230 6.21 -13.95 1.80
C HIS A 230 6.73 -15.39 1.87
N ILE A 231 6.44 -16.11 2.95
CA ILE A 231 6.79 -17.54 3.15
C ILE A 231 5.59 -18.40 2.69
N SER A 232 5.08 -18.22 1.49
CA SER A 232 4.32 -19.27 0.83
C SER A 232 5.35 -20.27 0.31
N GLU A 233 5.32 -21.50 0.86
CA GLU A 233 6.14 -22.60 0.34
C GLU A 233 5.95 -22.69 -1.19
N PRO A 234 7.03 -22.91 -1.95
CA PRO A 234 6.88 -23.17 -3.37
C PRO A 234 5.97 -24.39 -3.50
N THR A 235 4.83 -24.19 -4.14
CA THR A 235 3.92 -25.27 -4.51
C THR A 235 4.76 -26.32 -5.25
N ARG A 236 4.98 -27.46 -4.64
CA ARG A 236 5.55 -28.62 -5.34
C ARG A 236 4.57 -28.96 -6.46
N LEU A 237 4.97 -28.67 -7.69
CA LEU A 237 4.39 -29.22 -8.89
C LEU A 237 4.70 -30.70 -8.98
#